data_935b0203de98b3054f9092b891b1b6ca
#
_entry.id   935b0203de98b3054f9092b891b1b6ca
#
_cell.length_a   1.000
_cell.length_b   1.000
_cell.length_c   1.000
_cell.angle_alpha   90.00
_cell.angle_beta   90.00
_cell.angle_gamma   90.00
#
_symmetry.space_group_name_H-M   'P 1'
#
loop_
_entity.id
_entity.type
_entity.pdbx_description
1 polymer ?
#
loop_
_entity_poly.entity_id
_entity_poly.type
_entity_poly.pdbx_seq_one_letter_code
_entity_poly.pdbx_strand_id
1 'polypeptide(L)'
;ISHAIRAQAGGLPGALSKVGLDIFVDPRKGGPGINRISIDDSLVKHVEVDGDEFLYYKLPKITVALIKGTAADRKGNITFDDMFMSGDALSICQAVKANRGKVIVQVDRLVDTPSRPRNAIIPGCLVDAIVVAEPEKRNEAYTALTGSFEIPYEEWNTWNEKIDTVSSKRSKNSVAGNI
;
A
#
# COMPACT_ATOMS: atom_id res chain seq x y z
N ILE A 1 1.97 8.36 4.74
CA ILE A 1 2.44 7.72 3.49
C ILE A 1 1.59 8.16 2.30
N SER A 2 0.26 8.07 2.35
CA SER A 2 -0.64 8.43 1.24
C SER A 2 -0.40 9.83 0.66
N HIS A 3 -0.19 10.83 1.49
CA HIS A 3 0.17 12.18 1.02
C HIS A 3 1.48 12.22 0.25
N ALA A 4 2.49 11.47 0.69
CA ALA A 4 3.78 11.41 0.01
C ALA A 4 3.68 10.69 -1.35
N ILE A 5 2.85 9.64 -1.45
CA ILE A 5 2.56 8.94 -2.70
C ILE A 5 1.87 9.90 -3.69
N ARG A 6 0.86 10.64 -3.25
CA ARG A 6 0.17 11.65 -4.08
C ARG A 6 1.10 12.79 -4.51
N ALA A 7 1.97 13.24 -3.61
CA ALA A 7 3.00 14.22 -3.94
C ALA A 7 3.93 13.70 -5.04
N GLN A 8 4.39 12.44 -4.93
CA GLN A 8 5.21 11.80 -5.95
C GLN A 8 4.47 11.59 -7.28
N ALA A 9 3.17 11.28 -7.24
CA ALA A 9 2.32 11.24 -8.42
C ALA A 9 2.25 12.60 -9.15
N GLY A 10 2.32 13.69 -8.39
CA GLY A 10 2.43 15.07 -8.90
C GLY A 10 3.85 15.50 -9.27
N GLY A 11 4.84 14.59 -9.23
CA GLY A 11 6.24 14.89 -9.55
C GLY A 11 7.03 15.55 -8.41
N LEU A 12 6.48 15.62 -7.21
CA LEU A 12 7.16 16.19 -6.04
C LEU A 12 8.07 15.13 -5.36
N PRO A 13 9.19 15.54 -4.77
CA PRO A 13 10.13 14.61 -4.15
C PRO A 13 9.66 14.07 -2.79
N GLY A 14 8.60 14.59 -2.22
CA GLY A 14 8.03 14.23 -0.93
C GLY A 14 6.89 15.17 -0.53
N ALA A 15 6.39 15.03 0.68
CA ALA A 15 5.27 15.81 1.21
C ALA A 15 5.67 16.58 2.47
N LEU A 16 5.13 17.78 2.62
CA LEU A 16 5.17 18.56 3.86
C LEU A 16 3.93 18.25 4.70
N SER A 17 4.12 18.10 6.01
CA SER A 17 3.02 17.90 6.94
C SER A 17 3.40 18.39 8.33
N LYS A 18 2.43 18.93 9.07
CA LYS A 18 2.58 19.20 10.51
C LYS A 18 2.37 17.94 11.37
N VAL A 19 1.83 16.86 10.77
CA VAL A 19 1.65 15.57 11.44
C VAL A 19 3.02 14.98 11.76
N GLY A 20 3.24 14.65 13.02
CA GLY A 20 4.50 14.08 13.48
C GLY A 20 5.43 15.05 14.18
N LEU A 21 5.14 16.37 14.17
CA LEU A 21 5.89 17.35 14.98
C LEU A 21 5.80 17.00 16.47
N ASP A 22 6.92 17.15 17.15
CA ASP A 22 7.09 16.92 18.60
C ASP A 22 6.84 15.48 19.09
N ILE A 23 6.65 14.50 18.19
CA ILE A 23 6.58 13.08 18.54
C ILE A 23 7.82 12.33 18.02
N PHE A 24 7.87 11.01 18.21
CA PHE A 24 9.03 10.18 17.93
C PHE A 24 9.53 10.23 16.48
N VAL A 25 8.67 10.57 15.50
CA VAL A 25 9.09 10.72 14.08
C VAL A 25 9.78 12.05 13.80
N ASP A 26 9.69 13.02 14.71
CA ASP A 26 10.38 14.30 14.59
C ASP A 26 11.90 14.08 14.80
N PRO A 27 12.76 14.48 13.84
CA PRO A 27 14.21 14.32 13.98
C PRO A 27 14.78 14.95 15.27
N ARG A 28 14.13 15.99 15.81
CA ARG A 28 14.51 16.65 17.07
C ARG A 28 14.21 15.79 18.31
N LYS A 29 13.31 14.79 18.17
CA LYS A 29 12.88 13.90 19.26
C LYS A 29 13.40 12.46 19.10
N GLY A 30 14.37 12.25 18.23
CA GLY A 30 14.97 10.95 17.97
C GLY A 30 14.82 10.47 16.52
N GLY A 31 13.77 10.94 15.79
CA GLY A 31 13.53 10.60 14.41
C GLY A 31 12.92 9.20 14.22
N PRO A 32 12.49 8.86 13.00
CA PRO A 32 11.79 7.61 12.68
C PRO A 32 12.73 6.40 12.53
N GLY A 33 14.03 6.60 12.67
CA GLY A 33 15.02 5.54 12.46
C GLY A 33 15.00 4.51 13.59
N ILE A 34 14.79 3.23 13.24
CA ILE A 34 14.77 2.10 14.18
C ILE A 34 16.04 1.24 14.12
N ASN A 35 16.91 1.49 13.15
CA ASN A 35 18.20 0.83 13.00
C ASN A 35 19.23 1.82 12.47
N ARG A 36 20.51 1.45 12.51
CA ARG A 36 21.62 2.33 12.11
C ARG A 36 21.45 2.89 10.69
N ILE A 37 21.06 2.06 9.73
CA ILE A 37 20.90 2.49 8.33
C ILE A 37 19.78 3.53 8.20
N SER A 38 18.65 3.32 8.87
CA SER A 38 17.51 4.24 8.81
C SER A 38 17.71 5.52 9.64
N ILE A 39 18.67 5.53 10.57
CA ILE A 39 19.08 6.74 11.30
C ILE A 39 19.98 7.59 10.41
N ASP A 40 20.95 6.97 9.73
CA ASP A 40 21.94 7.67 8.91
C ASP A 40 21.32 8.28 7.63
N ASP A 41 20.30 7.61 7.05
CA ASP A 41 19.55 8.09 5.86
C ASP A 41 18.07 8.32 6.20
N SER A 42 17.81 9.30 7.06
CA SER A 42 16.45 9.62 7.48
C SER A 42 15.60 10.13 6.32
N LEU A 43 14.43 9.52 6.16
CA LEU A 43 13.41 9.94 5.19
C LEU A 43 12.56 11.12 5.70
N VAL A 44 12.78 11.58 6.93
CA VAL A 44 12.04 12.70 7.52
C VAL A 44 13.01 13.81 7.90
N LYS A 45 12.68 15.03 7.51
CA LYS A 45 13.45 16.22 7.85
C LYS A 45 12.54 17.28 8.46
N HIS A 46 13.03 17.97 9.48
CA HIS A 46 12.39 19.18 9.96
C HIS A 46 12.72 20.33 9.00
N VAL A 47 11.71 21.10 8.61
CA VAL A 47 11.85 22.25 7.72
C VAL A 47 10.91 23.37 8.17
N GLU A 48 11.31 24.61 7.91
CA GLU A 48 10.49 25.79 8.13
C GLU A 48 10.10 26.41 6.77
N VAL A 49 8.84 26.75 6.63
CA VAL A 49 8.32 27.40 5.43
C VAL A 49 7.40 28.55 5.88
N ASP A 50 7.72 29.77 5.47
CA ASP A 50 6.99 31.01 5.80
C ASP A 50 6.76 31.22 7.31
N GLY A 51 7.73 30.79 8.14
CA GLY A 51 7.65 30.90 9.58
C GLY A 51 6.88 29.79 10.30
N ASP A 52 6.33 28.84 9.54
CA ASP A 52 5.67 27.65 10.05
C ASP A 52 6.59 26.42 10.02
N GLU A 53 6.55 25.61 11.06
CA GLU A 53 7.31 24.36 11.14
C GLU A 53 6.56 23.20 10.48
N PHE A 54 7.31 22.40 9.72
CA PHE A 54 6.81 21.18 9.06
C PHE A 54 7.81 20.05 9.18
N LEU A 55 7.31 18.82 9.02
CA LEU A 55 8.13 17.68 8.65
C LEU A 55 8.02 17.45 7.14
N TYR A 56 9.17 17.34 6.50
CA TYR A 56 9.28 16.92 5.10
C TYR A 56 9.49 15.41 5.06
N TYR A 57 8.52 14.72 4.49
CA TYR A 57 8.54 13.26 4.30
C TYR A 57 9.01 12.94 2.89
N LYS A 58 10.28 12.54 2.77
CA LYS A 58 10.85 12.06 1.51
C LYS A 58 10.34 10.64 1.23
N LEU A 59 9.89 10.37 0.01
CA LEU A 59 9.52 9.02 -0.42
C LEU A 59 10.54 8.55 -1.48
N PRO A 60 11.13 7.36 -1.34
CA PRO A 60 11.90 6.74 -2.42
C PRO A 60 11.07 6.64 -3.70
N LYS A 61 11.71 6.76 -4.86
CA LYS A 61 11.01 6.66 -6.15
C LYS A 61 10.36 5.29 -6.29
N ILE A 62 9.05 5.26 -6.44
CA ILE A 62 8.30 4.05 -6.70
C ILE A 62 8.37 3.77 -8.20
N THR A 63 8.97 2.66 -8.59
CA THR A 63 9.19 2.30 -10.01
C THR A 63 8.39 1.09 -10.46
N VAL A 64 7.83 0.33 -9.52
CA VAL A 64 6.97 -0.82 -9.82
C VAL A 64 5.75 -0.79 -8.91
N ALA A 65 4.57 -0.99 -9.48
CA ALA A 65 3.34 -1.24 -8.75
C ALA A 65 2.83 -2.64 -9.07
N LEU A 66 2.52 -3.39 -8.02
CA LEU A 66 1.79 -4.66 -8.10
C LEU A 66 0.44 -4.42 -7.44
N ILE A 67 -0.60 -4.39 -8.24
CA ILE A 67 -1.95 -4.06 -7.79
C ILE A 67 -2.86 -5.26 -8.00
N LYS A 68 -3.78 -5.49 -7.08
CA LYS A 68 -4.89 -6.43 -7.28
C LYS A 68 -6.15 -5.63 -7.60
N GLY A 69 -6.91 -6.09 -8.60
CA GLY A 69 -8.23 -5.58 -8.97
C GLY A 69 -9.21 -6.73 -9.17
N THR A 70 -10.48 -6.43 -9.41
CA THR A 70 -11.52 -7.42 -9.66
C THR A 70 -11.56 -7.84 -11.12
N ALA A 71 -11.71 -6.90 -12.02
CA ALA A 71 -11.82 -7.18 -13.45
C ALA A 71 -11.08 -6.15 -14.30
N ALA A 72 -10.66 -6.58 -15.49
CA ALA A 72 -10.11 -5.71 -16.51
C ALA A 72 -10.93 -5.80 -17.80
N ASP A 73 -11.22 -4.66 -18.42
CA ASP A 73 -11.84 -4.60 -19.74
C ASP A 73 -10.78 -4.65 -20.86
N ARG A 74 -11.24 -4.74 -22.12
CA ARG A 74 -10.36 -4.78 -23.30
C ARG A 74 -9.47 -3.53 -23.48
N LYS A 75 -9.80 -2.42 -22.82
CA LYS A 75 -8.99 -1.19 -22.82
C LYS A 75 -8.01 -1.13 -21.66
N GLY A 76 -7.99 -2.18 -20.82
CA GLY A 76 -7.13 -2.25 -19.65
C GLY A 76 -7.64 -1.46 -18.45
N ASN A 77 -8.88 -0.97 -18.47
CA ASN A 77 -9.46 -0.32 -17.30
C ASN A 77 -9.75 -1.36 -16.21
N ILE A 78 -9.37 -1.05 -14.99
CA ILE A 78 -9.48 -1.97 -13.86
C ILE A 78 -10.62 -1.53 -12.94
N THR A 79 -11.48 -2.49 -12.57
CA THR A 79 -12.53 -2.31 -11.59
C THR A 79 -12.18 -3.00 -10.26
N PHE A 80 -12.82 -2.56 -9.18
CA PHE A 80 -12.63 -3.06 -7.83
C PHE A 80 -13.97 -3.50 -7.20
N ASP A 81 -14.89 -4.00 -8.04
CA ASP A 81 -16.26 -4.28 -7.65
C ASP A 81 -16.37 -5.27 -6.47
N ASP A 82 -15.48 -6.26 -6.41
CA ASP A 82 -15.44 -7.29 -5.36
C ASP A 82 -14.39 -6.98 -4.27
N MET A 83 -13.91 -5.74 -4.22
CA MET A 83 -12.89 -5.31 -3.26
C MET A 83 -13.50 -4.38 -2.21
N PHE A 84 -13.15 -4.59 -0.95
CA PHE A 84 -13.61 -3.73 0.15
C PHE A 84 -13.26 -2.25 -0.07
N MET A 85 -12.07 -1.97 -0.56
CA MET A 85 -11.61 -0.62 -0.87
C MET A 85 -10.52 -0.63 -1.93
N SER A 86 -10.42 0.47 -2.67
CA SER A 86 -9.33 0.66 -3.63
C SER A 86 -8.04 1.20 -3.00
N GLY A 87 -8.12 1.69 -1.77
CA GLY A 87 -6.99 2.29 -1.08
C GLY A 87 -6.30 3.40 -1.89
N ASP A 88 -4.98 3.38 -1.89
CA ASP A 88 -4.15 4.31 -2.68
C ASP A 88 -3.77 3.78 -4.07
N ALA A 89 -4.45 2.73 -4.58
CA ALA A 89 -4.08 2.05 -5.83
C ALA A 89 -3.89 3.01 -7.01
N LEU A 90 -4.83 3.92 -7.24
CA LEU A 90 -4.72 4.92 -8.30
C LEU A 90 -3.49 5.84 -8.09
N SER A 91 -3.30 6.34 -6.88
CA SER A 91 -2.17 7.24 -6.56
C SER A 91 -0.83 6.54 -6.71
N ILE A 92 -0.73 5.26 -6.35
CA ILE A 92 0.45 4.43 -6.54
C ILE A 92 0.75 4.26 -8.04
N CYS A 93 -0.27 3.91 -8.85
CA CYS A 93 -0.09 3.80 -10.29
C CYS A 93 0.39 5.11 -10.92
N GLN A 94 -0.19 6.24 -10.51
CA GLN A 94 0.22 7.57 -10.98
C GLN A 94 1.67 7.89 -10.57
N ALA A 95 2.07 7.61 -9.33
CA ALA A 95 3.43 7.83 -8.85
C ALA A 95 4.45 6.98 -9.63
N VAL A 96 4.11 5.70 -9.90
CA VAL A 96 4.95 4.83 -10.72
C VAL A 96 5.09 5.35 -12.15
N LYS A 97 4.01 5.81 -12.77
CA LYS A 97 4.06 6.39 -14.13
C LYS A 97 4.84 7.70 -14.16
N ALA A 98 4.70 8.56 -13.16
CA ALA A 98 5.51 9.78 -13.01
C ALA A 98 7.02 9.47 -12.94
N ASN A 99 7.39 8.33 -12.34
CA ASN A 99 8.76 7.84 -12.27
C ASN A 99 9.18 6.96 -13.48
N ARG A 100 8.37 6.89 -14.54
CA ARG A 100 8.60 6.05 -15.74
C ARG A 100 8.71 4.56 -15.42
N GLY A 101 8.01 4.10 -14.37
CA GLY A 101 7.99 2.73 -13.91
C GLY A 101 6.93 1.88 -14.60
N LYS A 102 6.70 0.69 -14.04
CA LYS A 102 5.78 -0.32 -14.56
C LYS A 102 4.66 -0.62 -13.58
N VAL A 103 3.44 -0.66 -14.09
CA VAL A 103 2.23 -1.02 -13.36
C VAL A 103 1.74 -2.38 -13.84
N ILE A 104 1.75 -3.35 -12.95
CA ILE A 104 1.27 -4.71 -13.21
C ILE A 104 0.05 -4.93 -12.33
N VAL A 105 -1.06 -5.32 -12.95
CA VAL A 105 -2.31 -5.54 -12.24
C VAL A 105 -2.73 -7.00 -12.37
N GLN A 106 -2.95 -7.64 -11.23
CA GLN A 106 -3.60 -8.94 -11.17
C GLN A 106 -5.10 -8.74 -11.07
N VAL A 107 -5.88 -9.45 -11.88
CA VAL A 107 -7.35 -9.42 -11.85
C VAL A 107 -7.90 -10.83 -11.76
N ASP A 108 -9.14 -10.94 -11.29
CA ASP A 108 -9.82 -12.22 -11.20
C ASP A 108 -10.41 -12.65 -12.55
N ARG A 109 -10.77 -11.68 -13.40
CA ARG A 109 -11.39 -11.95 -14.72
C ARG A 109 -11.16 -10.84 -15.73
N LEU A 110 -11.19 -11.22 -17.00
CA LEU A 110 -11.31 -10.27 -18.11
C LEU A 110 -12.78 -10.14 -18.49
N VAL A 111 -13.20 -8.94 -18.89
CA VAL A 111 -14.56 -8.65 -19.35
C VAL A 111 -14.51 -8.00 -20.75
N ASP A 112 -15.42 -8.45 -21.61
CA ASP A 112 -15.50 -7.91 -22.98
C ASP A 112 -16.21 -6.55 -23.03
N THR A 113 -17.14 -6.33 -22.10
CA THR A 113 -17.89 -5.08 -22.02
C THR A 113 -17.02 -3.98 -21.45
N PRO A 114 -16.92 -2.82 -22.10
CA PRO A 114 -16.17 -1.68 -21.54
C PRO A 114 -16.71 -1.29 -20.17
N SER A 115 -15.79 -1.08 -19.23
CA SER A 115 -16.14 -0.59 -17.90
C SER A 115 -16.77 0.79 -17.99
N ARG A 116 -17.82 1.03 -17.20
CA ARG A 116 -18.35 2.38 -17.08
C ARG A 116 -17.26 3.28 -16.50
N PRO A 117 -17.06 4.52 -17.01
CA PRO A 117 -15.99 5.41 -16.53
C PRO A 117 -15.96 5.58 -15.00
N ARG A 118 -17.13 5.58 -14.35
CA ARG A 118 -17.26 5.69 -12.91
C ARG A 118 -16.71 4.46 -12.15
N ASN A 119 -16.76 3.29 -12.76
CA ASN A 119 -16.32 2.04 -12.13
C ASN A 119 -14.85 1.72 -12.43
N ALA A 120 -14.25 2.39 -13.40
CA ALA A 120 -12.84 2.25 -13.73
C ALA A 120 -11.98 3.00 -12.69
N ILE A 121 -11.57 2.32 -11.65
CA ILE A 121 -10.74 2.89 -10.59
C ILE A 121 -9.32 3.19 -11.11
N ILE A 122 -8.76 2.27 -11.91
CA ILE A 122 -7.47 2.50 -12.58
C ILE A 122 -7.72 2.54 -14.09
N PRO A 123 -7.53 3.70 -14.72
CA PRO A 123 -7.60 3.80 -16.18
C PRO A 123 -6.52 2.96 -16.87
N GLY A 124 -6.88 2.31 -17.97
CA GLY A 124 -5.97 1.42 -18.71
C GLY A 124 -4.69 2.08 -19.21
N CYS A 125 -4.70 3.40 -19.43
CA CYS A 125 -3.47 4.15 -19.80
C CYS A 125 -2.37 4.14 -18.72
N LEU A 126 -2.71 3.79 -17.48
CA LEU A 126 -1.75 3.63 -16.39
C LEU A 126 -1.22 2.21 -16.26
N VAL A 127 -1.83 1.22 -16.93
CA VAL A 127 -1.53 -0.20 -16.78
C VAL A 127 -0.58 -0.66 -17.88
N ASP A 128 0.52 -1.32 -17.51
CA ASP A 128 1.48 -1.88 -18.48
C ASP A 128 1.24 -3.37 -18.74
N ALA A 129 0.77 -4.10 -17.71
CA ALA A 129 0.50 -5.53 -17.84
C ALA A 129 -0.67 -5.95 -16.94
N ILE A 130 -1.43 -6.92 -17.42
CA ILE A 130 -2.55 -7.52 -16.69
C ILE A 130 -2.29 -9.03 -16.60
N VAL A 131 -2.44 -9.56 -15.37
CA VAL A 131 -2.33 -10.99 -15.08
C VAL A 131 -3.68 -11.45 -14.56
N VAL A 132 -4.24 -12.48 -15.18
CA VAL A 132 -5.46 -13.11 -14.69
C VAL A 132 -5.09 -14.15 -13.64
N ALA A 133 -5.63 -14.03 -12.44
CA ALA A 133 -5.38 -14.96 -11.36
C ALA A 133 -6.07 -16.30 -11.61
N GLU A 134 -5.33 -17.39 -11.47
CA GLU A 134 -5.93 -18.72 -11.40
C GLU A 134 -6.77 -18.82 -10.11
N PRO A 135 -8.01 -19.32 -10.15
CA PRO A 135 -8.88 -19.38 -8.97
C PRO A 135 -8.24 -20.06 -7.76
N GLU A 136 -7.43 -21.10 -7.99
CA GLU A 136 -6.76 -21.88 -6.97
C GLU A 136 -5.59 -21.13 -6.30
N LYS A 137 -5.05 -20.11 -6.96
CA LYS A 137 -3.95 -19.28 -6.46
C LYS A 137 -4.42 -17.94 -5.88
N ARG A 138 -5.74 -17.75 -5.78
CA ARG A 138 -6.29 -16.57 -5.08
C ARG A 138 -5.83 -16.60 -3.64
N ASN A 139 -5.41 -15.45 -3.14
CA ASN A 139 -5.02 -15.34 -1.75
C ASN A 139 -6.27 -15.56 -0.87
N GLU A 140 -6.41 -16.76 -0.33
CA GLU A 140 -7.56 -17.18 0.49
C GLU A 140 -7.87 -16.21 1.64
N ALA A 141 -6.82 -15.66 2.28
CA ALA A 141 -6.97 -14.67 3.34
C ALA A 141 -7.68 -13.39 2.86
N TYR A 142 -7.44 -12.99 1.61
CA TYR A 142 -8.08 -11.80 1.04
C TYR A 142 -9.52 -12.07 0.61
N THR A 143 -9.80 -13.27 0.13
CA THR A 143 -11.15 -13.70 -0.24
C THR A 143 -12.03 -13.85 1.00
N ALA A 144 -11.50 -14.36 2.10
CA ALA A 144 -12.20 -14.43 3.37
C ALA A 144 -12.54 -13.05 3.95
N LEU A 145 -11.66 -12.05 3.75
CA LEU A 145 -11.89 -10.67 4.20
C LEU A 145 -12.86 -9.88 3.31
N THR A 146 -12.94 -10.21 2.03
CA THR A 146 -13.78 -9.48 1.06
C THR A 146 -15.10 -10.19 0.74
N GLY A 147 -15.19 -11.48 1.03
CA GLY A 147 -16.35 -12.32 0.69
C GLY A 147 -17.50 -12.26 1.68
N SER A 148 -17.27 -11.81 2.89
CA SER A 148 -18.36 -11.56 3.84
C SER A 148 -17.86 -10.71 5.02
N PHE A 149 -18.55 -9.61 5.29
CA PHE A 149 -18.54 -8.97 6.59
C PHE A 149 -19.19 -9.87 7.68
N GLU A 150 -19.66 -11.03 7.31
CA GLU A 150 -20.18 -12.06 8.16
C GLU A 150 -19.15 -13.19 8.30
N ILE A 151 -18.01 -12.89 8.92
CA ILE A 151 -17.21 -13.97 9.51
C ILE A 151 -18.01 -14.44 10.71
N PRO A 152 -18.49 -15.69 10.72
CA PRO A 152 -19.17 -16.24 11.91
C PRO A 152 -18.27 -16.03 13.12
N TYR A 153 -18.83 -15.59 14.24
CA TYR A 153 -18.07 -15.31 15.47
C TYR A 153 -17.17 -16.48 15.90
N GLU A 154 -17.56 -17.70 15.56
CA GLU A 154 -16.81 -18.95 15.80
C GLU A 154 -15.52 -19.04 14.96
N GLU A 155 -15.52 -18.54 13.72
CA GLU A 155 -14.30 -18.49 12.88
C GLU A 155 -13.35 -17.39 13.33
N TRP A 156 -13.86 -16.30 13.87
CA TRP A 156 -13.06 -15.22 14.45
C TRP A 156 -12.19 -15.68 15.62
N ASN A 157 -12.73 -16.53 16.48
CA ASN A 157 -11.98 -17.11 17.60
C ASN A 157 -10.87 -18.04 17.13
N THR A 158 -11.13 -18.85 16.12
CA THR A 158 -10.12 -19.75 15.52
C THR A 158 -8.97 -18.95 14.84
N TRP A 159 -9.28 -17.79 14.30
CA TRP A 159 -8.29 -16.89 13.72
C TRP A 159 -7.40 -16.23 14.78
N ASN A 160 -7.99 -15.77 15.88
CA ASN A 160 -7.25 -15.19 16.99
C ASN A 160 -6.32 -16.22 17.65
N GLU A 161 -6.76 -17.46 17.82
CA GLU A 161 -5.89 -18.54 18.31
C GLU A 161 -4.71 -18.84 17.38
N LYS A 162 -4.90 -18.78 16.05
CA LYS A 162 -3.81 -18.93 15.08
C LYS A 162 -2.84 -17.76 15.13
N ILE A 163 -3.32 -16.53 15.26
CA ILE A 163 -2.48 -15.32 15.39
C ILE A 163 -1.67 -15.39 16.69
N ASP A 164 -2.27 -15.76 17.81
CA ASP A 164 -1.60 -15.90 19.09
C ASP A 164 -0.53 -17.00 19.07
N THR A 165 -0.81 -18.09 18.36
CA THR A 165 0.17 -19.20 18.18
C THR A 165 1.37 -18.76 17.35
N VAL A 166 1.16 -17.94 16.31
CA VAL A 166 2.26 -17.39 15.48
C VAL A 166 3.04 -16.32 16.24
N SER A 167 2.36 -15.47 16.98
CA SER A 167 2.96 -14.44 17.84
C SER A 167 3.82 -15.06 18.95
N SER A 168 3.32 -16.08 19.61
CA SER A 168 4.05 -16.80 20.68
C SER A 168 5.28 -17.54 20.16
N LYS A 169 5.25 -18.10 18.93
CA LYS A 169 6.41 -18.72 18.29
C LYS A 169 7.47 -17.69 17.90
N ARG A 170 7.07 -16.49 17.45
CA ARG A 170 8.02 -15.40 17.16
C ARG A 170 8.70 -14.88 18.43
N SER A 171 7.97 -14.73 19.52
CA SER A 171 8.51 -14.32 20.82
C SER A 171 9.55 -15.34 21.36
N LYS A 172 9.30 -16.64 21.23
CA LYS A 172 10.24 -17.67 21.67
C LYS A 172 11.52 -17.71 20.82
N ASN A 173 11.43 -17.44 19.52
CA ASN A 173 12.60 -17.40 18.63
C ASN A 173 13.46 -16.14 18.79
N SER A 174 12.89 -15.03 19.28
CA SER A 174 13.65 -13.80 19.56
C SER A 174 14.46 -13.88 20.88
N VAL A 175 14.09 -14.77 21.80
CA VAL A 175 14.80 -14.99 23.07
C VAL A 175 15.93 -16.04 22.94
N ALA A 176 15.86 -16.93 21.93
CA ALA A 176 16.86 -17.98 21.73
C ALA A 176 18.09 -17.53 20.91
N GLY A 177 18.18 -16.28 20.51
CA GLY A 177 19.27 -15.71 19.71
C GLY A 177 20.35 -14.93 20.48
N ASN A 178 20.30 -14.91 21.82
CA ASN A 178 21.29 -14.24 22.67
C ASN A 178 21.83 -15.20 23.75
N ILE A 179 22.59 -16.19 23.34
CA ILE A 179 23.61 -16.87 24.17
C ILE A 179 24.82 -17.13 23.27
#